data_885cce000dace17715628cc209e4fd1b
#
_entry.id   885cce000dace17715628cc209e4fd1b
#
_cell.length_a   1.000
_cell.length_b   1.000
_cell.length_c   1.000
_cell.angle_alpha   90.00
_cell.angle_beta   90.00
_cell.angle_gamma   90.00
#
_symmetry.space_group_name_H-M   'P 1'
#
loop_
_entity.id
_entity.type
_entity.pdbx_description
1 polymer ?
#
loop_
_entity_poly.entity_id
_entity_poly.type
_entity_poly.pdbx_seq_one_letter_code
_entity_poly.pdbx_strand_id
1 'polypeptide(L)'
;HAASENADVVVICAKLEAELVALDPAERDEYLKDLGLSSSGVDKLIKAAYHMLGLMSFLTAGEKEVRAWTIPIGTKAPAAAGEIHTDIERGFIRAEIIGYDDLVACGSRKAASEKGLARLEGKEYIMQDGDVVDFRFNV
;
A
#
# COMPACT_ATOMS: atom_id res chain seq x y z
N HIS A 1 -5.47 -9.31 29.28
CA HIS A 1 -5.88 -7.90 29.45
C HIS A 1 -6.24 -7.28 28.09
N ALA A 2 -5.34 -7.22 27.10
CA ALA A 2 -5.66 -6.66 25.79
C ALA A 2 -6.91 -7.27 25.14
N ALA A 3 -7.06 -8.59 25.16
CA ALA A 3 -8.25 -9.27 24.64
C ALA A 3 -9.56 -8.85 25.32
N SER A 4 -9.53 -8.48 26.61
CA SER A 4 -10.70 -7.98 27.34
C SER A 4 -11.05 -6.53 26.98
N GLU A 5 -10.13 -5.80 26.35
CA GLU A 5 -10.28 -4.41 25.92
C GLU A 5 -10.43 -4.28 24.39
N ASN A 6 -10.51 -5.42 23.68
CA ASN A 6 -10.51 -5.48 22.21
C ASN A 6 -9.34 -4.71 21.60
N ALA A 7 -8.16 -4.86 22.21
CA ALA A 7 -6.92 -4.19 21.81
C ALA A 7 -5.90 -5.19 21.26
N ASP A 8 -5.16 -4.79 20.23
CA ASP A 8 -4.07 -5.56 19.68
C ASP A 8 -2.80 -5.45 20.55
N VAL A 9 -1.97 -6.49 20.51
CA VAL A 9 -0.67 -6.51 21.20
C VAL A 9 0.43 -6.69 20.18
N VAL A 10 1.37 -5.74 20.18
CA VAL A 10 2.58 -5.83 19.36
C VAL A 10 3.79 -5.93 20.29
N VAL A 11 4.56 -7.01 20.17
CA VAL A 11 5.80 -7.20 20.91
C VAL A 11 6.96 -6.68 20.09
N ILE A 12 7.71 -5.73 20.63
CA ILE A 12 8.87 -5.08 19.99
C ILE A 12 10.11 -5.23 20.87
N CYS A 13 11.22 -5.61 20.26
CA CYS A 13 12.53 -5.59 20.91
C CYS A 13 13.27 -4.31 20.50
N ALA A 14 13.27 -3.29 21.37
CA ALA A 14 13.87 -1.99 21.08
C ALA A 14 15.36 -2.08 20.71
N LYS A 15 16.11 -3.02 21.30
CA LYS A 15 17.52 -3.25 20.96
C LYS A 15 17.65 -3.75 19.52
N LEU A 16 16.85 -4.72 19.12
CA LEU A 16 16.84 -5.26 17.74
C LEU A 16 16.49 -4.15 16.74
N GLU A 17 15.45 -3.35 17.02
CA GLU A 17 15.08 -2.25 16.12
C GLU A 17 16.20 -1.23 15.96
N ALA A 18 16.92 -0.91 17.02
CA ALA A 18 18.08 -0.01 16.97
C ALA A 18 19.24 -0.58 16.13
N GLU A 19 19.47 -1.89 16.19
CA GLU A 19 20.46 -2.58 15.35
C GLU A 19 20.03 -2.58 13.86
N LEU A 20 18.75 -2.87 13.59
CA LEU A 20 18.21 -2.88 12.22
C LEU A 20 18.27 -1.52 11.50
N VAL A 21 18.13 -0.41 12.23
CA VAL A 21 18.22 0.95 11.65
C VAL A 21 19.63 1.25 11.13
N ALA A 22 20.66 0.64 11.72
CA ALA A 22 22.06 0.85 11.32
C ALA A 22 22.47 0.04 10.09
N LEU A 23 21.64 -0.94 9.66
CA LEU A 23 21.92 -1.83 8.54
C LEU A 23 21.34 -1.30 7.23
N ASP A 24 21.97 -1.64 6.12
CA ASP A 24 21.35 -1.42 4.81
C ASP A 24 20.17 -2.40 4.58
N PRO A 25 19.30 -2.17 3.57
CA PRO A 25 18.11 -3.00 3.36
C PRO A 25 18.42 -4.49 3.15
N ALA A 26 19.50 -4.84 2.43
CA ALA A 26 19.86 -6.23 2.16
C ALA A 26 20.39 -6.93 3.42
N GLU A 27 21.25 -6.25 4.18
CA GLU A 27 21.77 -6.72 5.48
C GLU A 27 20.63 -6.88 6.49
N ARG A 28 19.66 -5.98 6.50
CA ARG A 28 18.47 -6.06 7.36
C ARG A 28 17.66 -7.32 7.10
N ASP A 29 17.39 -7.63 5.82
CA ASP A 29 16.61 -8.79 5.43
C ASP A 29 17.31 -10.10 5.81
N GLU A 30 18.64 -10.17 5.62
CA GLU A 30 19.45 -11.31 6.02
C GLU A 30 19.45 -11.49 7.55
N TYR A 31 19.64 -10.40 8.29
CA TYR A 31 19.66 -10.42 9.77
C TYR A 31 18.32 -10.86 10.35
N LEU A 32 17.19 -10.35 9.81
CA LEU A 32 15.85 -10.79 10.21
C LEU A 32 15.66 -12.28 9.94
N LYS A 33 16.10 -12.75 8.77
CA LYS A 33 16.01 -14.16 8.37
C LYS A 33 16.82 -15.08 9.31
N ASP A 34 18.03 -14.67 9.68
CA ASP A 34 18.89 -15.44 10.59
C ASP A 34 18.27 -15.55 12.00
N LEU A 35 17.48 -14.54 12.40
CA LEU A 35 16.70 -14.57 13.64
C LEU A 35 15.37 -15.33 13.52
N GLY A 36 15.03 -15.86 12.35
CA GLY A 36 13.75 -16.54 12.07
C GLY A 36 12.55 -15.59 12.07
N LEU A 37 12.79 -14.29 11.83
CA LEU A 37 11.76 -13.26 11.78
C LEU A 37 11.37 -12.93 10.33
N SER A 38 10.08 -12.77 10.06
CA SER A 38 9.55 -12.39 8.74
C SER A 38 9.48 -10.88 8.53
N SER A 39 9.54 -10.08 9.62
CA SER A 39 9.46 -8.63 9.59
C SER A 39 9.95 -8.04 10.92
N SER A 40 10.33 -6.77 10.92
CA SER A 40 10.69 -6.04 12.14
C SER A 40 9.48 -5.83 13.07
N GLY A 41 9.74 -5.47 14.32
CA GLY A 41 8.68 -5.09 15.26
C GLY A 41 8.00 -3.78 14.87
N VAL A 42 8.75 -2.86 14.28
CA VAL A 42 8.21 -1.58 13.75
C VAL A 42 7.26 -1.84 12.58
N ASP A 43 7.59 -2.75 11.65
CA ASP A 43 6.68 -3.13 10.56
C ASP A 43 5.37 -3.73 11.08
N LYS A 44 5.45 -4.58 12.12
CA LYS A 44 4.28 -5.14 12.79
C LYS A 44 3.43 -4.07 13.46
N LEU A 45 4.07 -3.10 14.11
CA LEU A 45 3.38 -1.97 14.73
C LEU A 45 2.64 -1.12 13.70
N ILE A 46 3.29 -0.78 12.58
CA ILE A 46 2.69 -0.02 11.50
C ILE A 46 1.45 -0.75 10.95
N LYS A 47 1.57 -2.05 10.65
CA LYS A 47 0.45 -2.85 10.15
C LYS A 47 -0.71 -2.91 11.14
N ALA A 48 -0.43 -3.11 12.44
CA ALA A 48 -1.45 -3.12 13.48
C ALA A 48 -2.15 -1.75 13.61
N ALA A 49 -1.39 -0.65 13.55
CA ALA A 49 -1.94 0.70 13.60
C ALA A 49 -2.83 1.00 12.40
N TYR A 50 -2.43 0.64 11.18
CA TYR A 50 -3.24 0.78 9.98
C TYR A 50 -4.54 -0.01 10.08
N HIS A 51 -4.45 -1.26 10.53
CA HIS A 51 -5.63 -2.11 10.75
C HIS A 51 -6.60 -1.51 11.77
N MET A 52 -6.10 -1.08 12.94
CA MET A 52 -6.91 -0.47 13.99
C MET A 52 -7.60 0.83 13.54
N LEU A 53 -6.92 1.63 12.72
CA LEU A 53 -7.44 2.88 12.20
C LEU A 53 -8.34 2.69 10.98
N GLY A 54 -8.51 1.46 10.48
CA GLY A 54 -9.26 1.17 9.27
C GLY A 54 -8.65 1.83 8.03
N LEU A 55 -7.31 1.91 7.97
CA LEU A 55 -6.56 2.51 6.88
C LEU A 55 -5.98 1.45 5.94
N MET A 56 -5.80 1.85 4.69
CA MET A 56 -5.09 1.10 3.66
C MET A 56 -4.32 2.05 2.75
N SER A 57 -3.47 1.51 1.88
CA SER A 57 -2.69 2.30 0.94
C SER A 57 -2.91 1.87 -0.50
N PHE A 58 -3.03 2.83 -1.40
CA PHE A 58 -2.89 2.62 -2.83
C PHE A 58 -1.63 3.33 -3.35
N LEU A 59 -1.19 2.98 -4.53
CA LEU A 59 0.04 3.47 -5.13
C LEU A 59 -0.25 4.18 -6.46
N THR A 60 0.48 5.26 -6.69
CA THR A 60 0.64 5.81 -8.04
C THR A 60 2.07 5.56 -8.50
N ALA A 61 2.24 5.04 -9.72
CA ALA A 61 3.55 4.74 -10.28
C ALA A 61 3.65 5.38 -11.67
N GLY A 62 4.33 6.50 -11.75
CA GLY A 62 4.68 7.21 -12.99
C GLY A 62 6.18 7.12 -13.25
N GLU A 63 6.63 7.63 -14.41
CA GLU A 63 8.05 7.68 -14.78
C GLU A 63 8.89 8.55 -13.85
N LYS A 64 8.28 9.58 -13.25
CA LYS A 64 8.97 10.57 -12.41
C LYS A 64 8.85 10.29 -10.92
N GLU A 65 7.77 9.65 -10.49
CA GLU A 65 7.47 9.47 -9.08
C GLU A 65 6.67 8.18 -8.86
N VAL A 66 7.02 7.50 -7.79
CA VAL A 66 6.22 6.42 -7.20
C VAL A 66 5.83 6.88 -5.80
N ARG A 67 4.52 6.85 -5.50
CA ARG A 67 4.02 7.34 -4.21
C ARG A 67 2.91 6.45 -3.66
N ALA A 68 2.96 6.22 -2.35
CA ALA A 68 1.88 5.60 -1.60
C ALA A 68 0.94 6.68 -1.03
N TRP A 69 -0.36 6.41 -1.07
CA TRP A 69 -1.42 7.27 -0.58
C TRP A 69 -2.25 6.50 0.43
N THR A 70 -2.45 7.07 1.61
CA THR A 70 -3.21 6.43 2.67
C THR A 70 -4.65 6.89 2.64
N ILE A 71 -5.58 5.93 2.65
CA ILE A 71 -7.03 6.18 2.61
C ILE A 71 -7.77 5.25 3.60
N PRO A 72 -8.97 5.62 4.06
CA PRO A 72 -9.83 4.72 4.80
C PRO A 72 -10.27 3.50 3.96
N ILE A 73 -10.39 2.34 4.60
CA ILE A 73 -10.97 1.14 3.98
C ILE A 73 -12.41 1.46 3.54
N GLY A 74 -12.78 1.02 2.34
CA GLY A 74 -14.10 1.33 1.76
C GLY A 74 -14.17 2.61 0.93
N THR A 75 -13.04 3.34 0.79
CA THR A 75 -12.97 4.54 -0.05
C THR A 75 -13.18 4.18 -1.54
N LYS A 76 -14.05 4.94 -2.23
CA LYS A 76 -14.29 4.79 -3.66
C LYS A 76 -13.20 5.48 -4.50
N ALA A 77 -12.99 5.02 -5.73
CA ALA A 77 -11.96 5.53 -6.63
C ALA A 77 -11.97 7.07 -6.83
N PRO A 78 -13.10 7.77 -7.00
CA PRO A 78 -13.09 9.23 -7.09
C PRO A 78 -12.57 9.91 -5.83
N ALA A 79 -12.97 9.45 -4.64
CA ALA A 79 -12.50 10.01 -3.37
C ALA A 79 -11.00 9.73 -3.16
N ALA A 80 -10.53 8.53 -3.54
CA ALA A 80 -9.09 8.20 -3.53
C ALA A 80 -8.29 9.13 -4.47
N ALA A 81 -8.84 9.45 -5.65
CA ALA A 81 -8.26 10.43 -6.57
C ALA A 81 -8.17 11.84 -5.95
N GLY A 82 -9.13 12.18 -5.08
CA GLY A 82 -9.18 13.43 -4.32
C GLY A 82 -8.02 13.62 -3.35
N GLU A 83 -7.49 12.53 -2.79
CA GLU A 83 -6.30 12.57 -1.94
C GLU A 83 -5.04 13.05 -2.70
N ILE A 84 -5.02 12.86 -4.02
CA ILE A 84 -3.94 13.37 -4.88
C ILE A 84 -4.18 14.84 -5.19
N HIS A 85 -5.37 15.15 -5.72
CA HIS A 85 -5.79 16.52 -6.04
C HIS A 85 -7.30 16.60 -6.27
N THR A 86 -7.93 17.65 -5.77
CA THR A 86 -9.38 17.89 -5.91
C THR A 86 -9.87 17.97 -7.36
N ASP A 87 -9.02 18.42 -8.28
CA ASP A 87 -9.37 18.44 -9.70
C ASP A 87 -9.46 17.04 -10.30
N ILE A 88 -8.64 16.08 -9.83
CA ILE A 88 -8.70 14.69 -10.30
C ILE A 88 -10.01 14.04 -9.82
N GLU A 89 -10.42 14.30 -8.57
CA GLU A 89 -11.71 13.86 -8.05
C GLU A 89 -12.86 14.41 -8.88
N ARG A 90 -12.88 15.75 -9.08
CA ARG A 90 -13.95 16.45 -9.80
C ARG A 90 -14.05 16.00 -11.24
N GLY A 91 -12.91 15.83 -11.91
CA GLY A 91 -12.82 15.42 -13.32
C GLY A 91 -12.78 13.90 -13.53
N PHE A 92 -12.95 13.07 -12.48
CA PHE A 92 -12.78 11.62 -12.55
C PHE A 92 -13.63 10.98 -13.64
N ILE A 93 -12.98 10.21 -14.50
CA ILE A 93 -13.61 9.42 -15.58
C ILE A 93 -13.57 7.94 -15.20
N ARG A 94 -12.38 7.40 -14.98
CA ARG A 94 -12.12 6.00 -14.62
C ARG A 94 -10.74 5.84 -14.01
N ALA A 95 -10.48 4.70 -13.39
CA ALA A 95 -9.18 4.30 -12.90
C ALA A 95 -8.69 3.06 -13.64
N GLU A 96 -7.45 3.07 -14.10
CA GLU A 96 -6.75 1.88 -14.57
C GLU A 96 -5.95 1.31 -13.41
N ILE A 97 -6.28 0.09 -13.00
CA ILE A 97 -5.78 -0.53 -11.76
C ILE A 97 -5.06 -1.84 -12.07
N ILE A 98 -3.90 -2.02 -11.45
CA ILE A 98 -3.15 -3.26 -11.43
C ILE A 98 -2.80 -3.56 -9.98
N GLY A 99 -3.00 -4.79 -9.51
CA GLY A 99 -2.55 -5.18 -8.18
C GLY A 99 -1.02 -5.08 -8.06
N TYR A 100 -0.51 -4.67 -6.89
CA TYR A 100 0.93 -4.52 -6.65
C TYR A 100 1.71 -5.79 -6.99
N ASP A 101 1.27 -6.94 -6.48
CA ASP A 101 1.94 -8.23 -6.70
C ASP A 101 1.97 -8.61 -8.19
N ASP A 102 0.86 -8.36 -8.91
CA ASP A 102 0.76 -8.60 -10.34
C ASP A 102 1.72 -7.70 -11.13
N LEU A 103 1.82 -6.42 -10.74
CA LEU A 103 2.73 -5.48 -11.38
C LEU A 103 4.20 -5.88 -11.18
N VAL A 104 4.57 -6.25 -9.95
CA VAL A 104 5.92 -6.71 -9.60
C VAL A 104 6.25 -7.99 -10.36
N ALA A 105 5.35 -8.97 -10.39
CA ALA A 105 5.53 -10.24 -11.11
C ALA A 105 5.67 -10.05 -12.63
N CYS A 106 5.01 -9.02 -13.20
CA CYS A 106 5.10 -8.71 -14.63
C CYS A 106 6.27 -7.78 -14.98
N GLY A 107 6.82 -7.06 -14.02
CA GLY A 107 7.94 -6.13 -14.19
C GLY A 107 7.59 -4.82 -14.90
N SER A 108 6.40 -4.69 -15.50
CA SER A 108 5.93 -3.45 -16.12
C SER A 108 4.41 -3.40 -16.30
N ARG A 109 3.84 -2.19 -16.34
CA ARG A 109 2.42 -1.96 -16.65
C ARG A 109 2.03 -2.55 -18.03
N LYS A 110 2.90 -2.41 -19.03
CA LYS A 110 2.66 -2.94 -20.37
C LYS A 110 2.52 -4.46 -20.34
N ALA A 111 3.43 -5.15 -19.70
CA ALA A 111 3.40 -6.61 -19.58
C ALA A 111 2.17 -7.08 -18.77
N ALA A 112 1.76 -6.35 -17.73
CA ALA A 112 0.55 -6.65 -16.97
C ALA A 112 -0.72 -6.45 -17.82
N SER A 113 -0.78 -5.38 -18.63
CA SER A 113 -1.88 -5.13 -19.57
C SER A 113 -1.98 -6.23 -20.65
N GLU A 114 -0.86 -6.64 -21.23
CA GLU A 114 -0.82 -7.72 -22.23
C GLU A 114 -1.31 -9.07 -21.66
N LYS A 115 -1.15 -9.27 -20.35
CA LYS A 115 -1.69 -10.44 -19.63
C LYS A 115 -3.13 -10.28 -19.15
N GLY A 116 -3.76 -9.12 -19.40
CA GLY A 116 -5.14 -8.83 -18.98
C GLY A 116 -5.30 -8.57 -17.48
N LEU A 117 -4.21 -8.22 -16.77
CA LEU A 117 -4.22 -7.93 -15.34
C LEU A 117 -4.53 -6.45 -15.03
N ALA A 118 -4.47 -5.58 -16.04
CA ALA A 118 -4.94 -4.21 -15.92
C ALA A 118 -6.47 -4.14 -16.04
N ARG A 119 -7.12 -3.61 -15.03
CA ARG A 119 -8.57 -3.44 -14.96
C ARG A 119 -8.95 -1.98 -15.14
N LEU A 120 -10.05 -1.71 -15.83
CA LEU A 120 -10.62 -0.37 -15.94
C LEU A 120 -11.85 -0.29 -15.05
N GLU A 121 -11.76 0.53 -14.01
CA GLU A 121 -12.76 0.64 -12.96
C GLU A 121 -13.45 2.01 -12.98
N GLY A 122 -14.73 2.02 -12.66
CA GLY A 122 -15.56 3.22 -12.66
C GLY A 122 -15.69 3.87 -11.28
N LYS A 123 -16.64 4.82 -11.16
CA LYS A 123 -16.84 5.63 -9.96
C LYS A 123 -17.26 4.84 -8.72
N GLU A 124 -17.86 3.67 -8.91
CA GLU A 124 -18.35 2.84 -7.79
C GLU A 124 -17.31 1.84 -7.27
N TYR A 125 -16.14 1.78 -7.91
CA TYR A 125 -15.08 0.89 -7.48
C TYR A 125 -14.58 1.27 -6.09
N ILE A 126 -14.56 0.29 -5.19
CA ILE A 126 -13.99 0.41 -3.85
C ILE A 126 -12.53 0.01 -3.93
N MET A 127 -11.65 0.95 -3.59
CA MET A 127 -10.20 0.75 -3.61
C MET A 127 -9.79 -0.42 -2.71
N GLN A 128 -8.76 -1.12 -3.12
CA GLN A 128 -8.16 -2.22 -2.36
C GLN A 128 -6.71 -1.90 -1.99
N ASP A 129 -6.25 -2.47 -0.87
CA ASP A 129 -4.87 -2.30 -0.43
C ASP A 129 -3.90 -2.85 -1.48
N GLY A 130 -2.88 -2.05 -1.81
CA GLY A 130 -1.91 -2.39 -2.85
C GLY A 130 -2.37 -2.16 -4.30
N ASP A 131 -3.52 -1.53 -4.54
CA ASP A 131 -3.89 -1.11 -5.90
C ASP A 131 -2.87 -0.12 -6.45
N VAL A 132 -2.29 -0.39 -7.62
CA VAL A 132 -1.43 0.55 -8.37
C VAL A 132 -2.27 1.21 -9.45
N VAL A 133 -2.52 2.51 -9.30
CA VAL A 133 -3.58 3.22 -10.02
C VAL A 133 -3.02 4.28 -10.97
N ASP A 134 -3.67 4.41 -12.13
CA ASP A 134 -3.57 5.56 -13.02
C ASP A 134 -4.98 6.14 -13.24
N PHE A 135 -5.24 7.33 -12.68
CA PHE A 135 -6.54 7.98 -12.78
C PHE A 135 -6.67 8.73 -14.12
N ARG A 136 -7.72 8.43 -14.86
CA ARG A 136 -8.12 9.15 -16.06
C ARG A 136 -9.17 10.21 -15.69
N PHE A 137 -8.85 11.45 -15.93
CA PHE A 137 -9.70 12.59 -15.57
C PHE A 137 -9.68 13.66 -16.66
N ASN A 138 -10.68 14.53 -16.64
CA ASN A 138 -10.77 15.69 -17.52
C ASN A 138 -11.16 16.92 -16.67
N VAL A 139 -10.39 18.00 -16.78
CA VAL A 139 -10.59 19.26 -16.04
C VAL A 139 -10.87 20.37 -17.03
#